data_3468f25e4c88803a86e23d9733f06d85
#
_entry.id   3468f25e4c88803a86e23d9733f06d85
#
_cell.length_a   1.000
_cell.length_b   1.000
_cell.length_c   1.000
_cell.angle_alpha   90.00
_cell.angle_beta   90.00
_cell.angle_gamma   90.00
#
_symmetry.space_group_name_H-M   'P 1'
#
loop_
_entity.id
_entity.type
_entity.pdbx_description
1 polymer ?
#
loop_
_entity_poly.entity_id
_entity_poly.type
_entity_poly.pdbx_seq_one_letter_code
_entity_poly.pdbx_strand_id
1 'polypeptide(L)'
;DFADAVEAAGIVFIGPKAASMRKMGSKAGAKQLMQAAGVPVVPGYTGEDQTPELLQREADAIGYPLMIKAAHGGGGKGMRIVRGSAEFLPNLESCQREARNAFGRDRVLLERYVEKPRHIEIQIFGDAHGEVIHLNERECSAQRRYQKVLEESPSPFLTPELREAMGAAAVQAGHAID
;
A
#
# COMPACT_ATOMS: atom_id res chain seq x y z
N ASP A 1 1.60 4.02 -21.06
CA ASP A 1 2.74 4.05 -21.94
C ASP A 1 2.93 2.75 -22.74
N PHE A 2 3.62 1.70 -22.20
CA PHE A 2 3.79 0.46 -22.98
C PHE A 2 2.45 -0.27 -23.20
N ALA A 3 1.64 -0.44 -22.15
CA ALA A 3 0.33 -1.08 -22.27
C ALA A 3 -0.60 -0.30 -23.23
N ASP A 4 -0.65 1.05 -23.12
CA ASP A 4 -1.42 1.88 -24.06
C ASP A 4 -0.96 1.67 -25.50
N ALA A 5 0.34 1.57 -25.75
CA ALA A 5 0.89 1.36 -27.10
C ALA A 5 0.54 -0.03 -27.66
N VAL A 6 0.57 -1.06 -26.81
CA VAL A 6 0.19 -2.44 -27.19
C VAL A 6 -1.29 -2.51 -27.57
N GLU A 7 -2.17 -1.93 -26.73
CA GLU A 7 -3.61 -1.87 -26.99
C GLU A 7 -3.92 -1.06 -28.26
N ALA A 8 -3.26 0.10 -28.46
CA ALA A 8 -3.42 0.93 -29.65
C ALA A 8 -2.98 0.21 -30.93
N ALA A 9 -2.06 -0.74 -30.81
CA ALA A 9 -1.64 -1.59 -31.94
C ALA A 9 -2.59 -2.78 -32.20
N GLY A 10 -3.71 -2.89 -31.45
CA GLY A 10 -4.67 -4.00 -31.56
C GLY A 10 -4.16 -5.33 -30.99
N ILE A 11 -3.12 -5.29 -30.17
CA ILE A 11 -2.53 -6.46 -29.52
C ILE A 11 -3.13 -6.59 -28.12
N VAL A 12 -3.52 -7.82 -27.75
CA VAL A 12 -4.03 -8.09 -26.39
C VAL A 12 -2.90 -7.99 -25.38
N PHE A 13 -2.99 -7.03 -24.47
CA PHE A 13 -2.06 -6.91 -23.35
C PHE A 13 -2.51 -7.81 -22.19
N ILE A 14 -1.71 -8.84 -21.86
CA ILE A 14 -2.00 -9.73 -20.73
C ILE A 14 -1.46 -9.08 -19.45
N GLY A 15 -2.30 -8.29 -18.79
CA GLY A 15 -1.96 -7.54 -17.58
C GLY A 15 -3.05 -6.53 -17.24
N PRO A 16 -2.87 -5.73 -16.18
CA PRO A 16 -3.83 -4.70 -15.80
C PRO A 16 -3.89 -3.61 -16.88
N LYS A 17 -5.07 -3.02 -17.06
CA LYS A 17 -5.26 -1.87 -17.96
C LYS A 17 -4.30 -0.73 -17.58
N ALA A 18 -3.81 0.02 -18.57
CA ALA A 18 -2.93 1.17 -18.31
C ALA A 18 -3.54 2.19 -17.35
N ALA A 19 -4.87 2.40 -17.42
CA ALA A 19 -5.60 3.27 -16.49
C ALA A 19 -5.55 2.76 -15.05
N SER A 20 -5.68 1.46 -14.84
CA SER A 20 -5.60 0.80 -13.52
C SER A 20 -4.20 0.90 -12.94
N MET A 21 -3.17 0.70 -13.76
CA MET A 21 -1.78 0.91 -13.34
C MET A 21 -1.53 2.35 -12.90
N ARG A 22 -2.09 3.34 -13.60
CA ARG A 22 -1.97 4.76 -13.21
C ARG A 22 -2.71 5.07 -11.91
N LYS A 23 -3.92 4.53 -11.70
CA LYS A 23 -4.68 4.67 -10.44
C LYS A 23 -3.88 4.13 -9.25
N MET A 24 -3.24 2.97 -9.42
CA MET A 24 -2.47 2.30 -8.37
C MET A 24 -1.04 2.83 -8.21
N GLY A 25 -0.55 3.64 -9.14
CA GLY A 25 0.80 4.21 -9.12
C GLY A 25 1.07 5.22 -8.00
N SER A 26 0.01 5.79 -7.41
CA SER A 26 0.08 6.68 -6.24
C SER A 26 -0.32 5.92 -4.98
N LYS A 27 0.57 5.83 -4.00
CA LYS A 27 0.28 5.15 -2.71
C LYS A 27 -0.94 5.76 -1.99
N ALA A 28 -1.06 7.09 -2.01
CA ALA A 28 -2.19 7.78 -1.39
C ALA A 28 -3.49 7.50 -2.15
N GLY A 29 -3.47 7.63 -3.49
CA GLY A 29 -4.63 7.37 -4.33
C GLY A 29 -5.09 5.91 -4.27
N ALA A 30 -4.16 4.96 -4.31
CA ALA A 30 -4.45 3.55 -4.16
C ALA A 30 -5.14 3.26 -2.82
N LYS A 31 -4.62 3.81 -1.72
CA LYS A 31 -5.20 3.61 -0.40
C LYS A 31 -6.61 4.21 -0.28
N GLN A 32 -6.82 5.42 -0.80
CA GLN A 32 -8.14 6.06 -0.82
C GLN A 32 -9.15 5.25 -1.65
N LEU A 33 -8.72 4.75 -2.83
CA LEU A 33 -9.56 3.90 -3.68
C LEU A 33 -9.97 2.62 -2.96
N MET A 34 -9.03 1.94 -2.31
CA MET A 34 -9.31 0.72 -1.55
C MET A 34 -10.24 0.98 -0.36
N GLN A 35 -10.03 2.08 0.37
CA GLN A 35 -10.92 2.48 1.47
C GLN A 35 -12.35 2.77 0.98
N ALA A 36 -12.49 3.50 -0.12
CA ALA A 36 -13.80 3.80 -0.72
C ALA A 36 -14.53 2.53 -1.19
N ALA A 37 -13.76 1.54 -1.63
CA ALA A 37 -14.29 0.22 -2.03
C ALA A 37 -14.55 -0.72 -0.83
N GLY A 38 -14.30 -0.31 0.42
CA GLY A 38 -14.48 -1.14 1.61
C GLY A 38 -13.42 -2.24 1.79
N VAL A 39 -12.33 -2.18 1.04
CA VAL A 39 -11.19 -3.10 1.21
C VAL A 39 -10.42 -2.71 2.48
N PRO A 40 -10.09 -3.66 3.36
CA PRO A 40 -9.31 -3.37 4.56
C PRO A 40 -7.95 -2.77 4.23
N VAL A 41 -7.63 -1.65 4.88
CA VAL A 41 -6.33 -0.99 4.74
C VAL A 41 -5.72 -0.71 6.11
N VAL A 42 -4.40 -0.59 6.16
CA VAL A 42 -3.71 -0.18 7.40
C VAL A 42 -4.20 1.23 7.79
N PRO A 43 -4.64 1.45 9.04
CA PRO A 43 -5.05 2.78 9.50
C PRO A 43 -3.96 3.82 9.25
N GLY A 44 -4.36 5.00 8.80
CA GLY A 44 -3.38 6.04 8.49
C GLY A 44 -4.01 7.30 7.93
N TYR A 45 -3.18 8.31 7.68
CA TYR A 45 -3.54 9.59 7.11
C TYR A 45 -2.85 9.82 5.76
N THR A 46 -3.65 10.18 4.74
CA THR A 46 -3.17 10.43 3.37
C THR A 46 -3.65 11.77 2.83
N GLY A 47 -4.18 12.65 3.70
CA GLY A 47 -4.78 13.93 3.33
C GLY A 47 -3.80 14.94 2.76
N GLU A 48 -4.34 15.98 2.13
CA GLU A 48 -3.57 17.08 1.53
C GLU A 48 -3.06 18.06 2.56
N ASP A 49 -3.78 18.25 3.66
CA ASP A 49 -3.36 19.15 4.73
C ASP A 49 -2.18 18.54 5.48
N GLN A 50 -1.06 19.25 5.48
CA GLN A 50 0.24 18.84 6.03
C GLN A 50 0.67 19.71 7.20
N THR A 51 -0.29 20.43 7.82
CA THR A 51 0.04 21.25 9.01
C THR A 51 0.50 20.35 10.15
N PRO A 52 1.58 20.70 10.87
CA PRO A 52 2.13 19.87 11.94
C PRO A 52 1.10 19.53 13.03
N GLU A 53 0.22 20.47 13.35
CA GLU A 53 -0.82 20.32 14.38
C GLU A 53 -1.88 19.29 13.96
N LEU A 54 -2.28 19.30 12.67
CA LEU A 54 -3.19 18.28 12.14
C LEU A 54 -2.51 16.92 12.12
N LEU A 55 -1.29 16.84 11.56
CA LEU A 55 -0.55 15.59 11.48
C LEU A 55 -0.30 14.98 12.86
N GLN A 56 -0.04 15.81 13.89
CA GLN A 56 0.07 15.33 15.28
C GLN A 56 -1.25 14.73 15.77
N ARG A 57 -2.37 15.40 15.57
CA ARG A 57 -3.70 14.89 15.96
C ARG A 57 -4.05 13.57 15.25
N GLU A 58 -3.78 13.50 13.95
CA GLU A 58 -3.98 12.28 13.17
C GLU A 58 -3.08 11.14 13.67
N ALA A 59 -1.81 11.45 13.99
CA ALA A 59 -0.89 10.48 14.57
C ALA A 59 -1.40 9.94 15.90
N ASP A 60 -1.88 10.81 16.78
CA ASP A 60 -2.45 10.42 18.08
C ASP A 60 -3.73 9.59 17.92
N ALA A 61 -4.56 9.90 16.92
CA ALA A 61 -5.77 9.13 16.60
C ALA A 61 -5.45 7.75 16.01
N ILE A 62 -4.45 7.63 15.13
CA ILE A 62 -3.95 6.36 14.58
C ILE A 62 -3.35 5.51 15.72
N GLY A 63 -2.67 6.15 16.67
CA GLY A 63 -1.96 5.53 17.78
C GLY A 63 -0.56 5.04 17.39
N TYR A 64 0.23 4.75 18.42
CA TYR A 64 1.64 4.37 18.29
C TYR A 64 1.85 2.87 18.54
N PRO A 65 2.92 2.26 17.98
CA PRO A 65 3.87 2.87 17.05
C PRO A 65 3.24 3.16 15.70
N LEU A 66 3.69 4.26 15.06
CA LEU A 66 3.31 4.60 13.69
C LEU A 66 4.54 4.87 12.81
N MET A 67 4.34 4.90 11.51
CA MET A 67 5.37 5.21 10.54
C MET A 67 5.00 6.49 9.77
N ILE A 68 5.92 7.44 9.74
CA ILE A 68 5.87 8.58 8.83
C ILE A 68 6.59 8.16 7.56
N LYS A 69 5.98 8.38 6.39
CA LYS A 69 6.56 8.02 5.08
C LYS A 69 6.48 9.21 4.13
N ALA A 70 7.51 9.46 3.35
CA ALA A 70 7.42 10.37 2.21
C ALA A 70 6.33 9.88 1.23
N ALA A 71 5.41 10.77 0.84
CA ALA A 71 4.32 10.45 -0.08
C ALA A 71 4.85 10.13 -1.49
N HIS A 72 5.95 10.77 -1.87
CA HIS A 72 6.63 10.58 -3.14
C HIS A 72 8.01 10.00 -2.86
N GLY A 73 8.29 8.82 -3.41
CA GLY A 73 9.59 8.18 -3.25
C GLY A 73 9.51 6.69 -2.98
N GLY A 74 10.68 6.06 -2.94
CA GLY A 74 10.86 4.62 -2.73
C GLY A 74 12.20 4.31 -2.07
N GLY A 75 12.51 3.01 -1.93
CA GLY A 75 13.81 2.57 -1.41
C GLY A 75 14.04 2.84 0.09
N GLY A 76 12.98 3.09 0.86
CA GLY A 76 13.08 3.29 2.31
C GLY A 76 13.56 4.67 2.75
N LYS A 77 13.81 5.60 1.82
CA LYS A 77 14.17 6.99 2.16
C LYS A 77 12.93 7.78 2.59
N GLY A 78 13.11 8.71 3.53
CA GLY A 78 12.02 9.49 4.08
C GLY A 78 11.01 8.63 4.86
N MET A 79 11.49 7.72 5.69
CA MET A 79 10.68 6.88 6.57
C MET A 79 11.18 6.98 8.00
N ARG A 80 10.25 7.15 8.95
CA ARG A 80 10.55 7.20 10.40
C ARG A 80 9.51 6.41 11.18
N ILE A 81 9.97 5.54 12.06
CA ILE A 81 9.09 4.89 13.05
C ILE A 81 9.05 5.79 14.28
N VAL A 82 7.84 6.11 14.72
CA VAL A 82 7.57 6.94 15.89
C VAL A 82 6.86 6.07 16.93
N ARG A 83 7.40 6.01 18.13
CA ARG A 83 6.92 5.12 19.19
C ARG A 83 6.04 5.82 20.23
N GLY A 84 6.01 7.15 20.21
CA GLY A 84 5.20 7.93 21.13
C GLY A 84 4.99 9.35 20.64
N SER A 85 3.94 10.00 21.16
CA SER A 85 3.52 11.35 20.75
C SER A 85 4.62 12.39 20.87
N ALA A 86 5.42 12.33 21.94
CA ALA A 86 6.52 13.28 22.17
C ALA A 86 7.63 13.23 21.09
N GLU A 87 7.76 12.10 20.39
CA GLU A 87 8.77 11.92 19.35
C GLU A 87 8.26 12.36 17.95
N PHE A 88 6.96 12.65 17.82
CA PHE A 88 6.34 12.79 16.51
C PHE A 88 6.89 14.00 15.75
N LEU A 89 6.81 15.21 16.30
CA LEU A 89 7.21 16.44 15.61
C LEU A 89 8.70 16.43 15.17
N PRO A 90 9.67 16.05 16.02
CA PRO A 90 11.07 15.95 15.57
C PRO A 90 11.26 14.95 14.43
N ASN A 91 10.56 13.82 14.45
CA ASN A 91 10.61 12.82 13.39
C ASN A 91 9.91 13.29 12.12
N LEU A 92 8.80 14.03 12.23
CA LEU A 92 8.10 14.64 11.10
C LEU A 92 9.02 15.60 10.35
N GLU A 93 9.63 16.56 11.05
CA GLU A 93 10.56 17.53 10.46
C GLU A 93 11.75 16.83 9.78
N SER A 94 12.32 15.83 10.43
CA SER A 94 13.42 15.04 9.89
C SER A 94 13.02 14.31 8.60
N CYS A 95 11.83 13.69 8.59
CA CYS A 95 11.29 12.96 7.44
C CYS A 95 11.01 13.92 6.27
N GLN A 96 10.36 15.06 6.53
CA GLN A 96 10.04 16.07 5.52
C GLN A 96 11.30 16.66 4.90
N ARG A 97 12.33 16.98 5.71
CA ARG A 97 13.61 17.48 5.21
C ARG A 97 14.30 16.47 4.29
N GLU A 98 14.34 15.19 4.69
CA GLU A 98 14.91 14.12 3.86
C GLU A 98 14.12 13.94 2.55
N ALA A 99 12.79 13.96 2.63
CA ALA A 99 11.91 13.83 1.47
C ALA A 99 12.11 14.99 0.48
N ARG A 100 12.21 16.22 0.99
CA ARG A 100 12.48 17.41 0.17
C ARG A 100 13.83 17.32 -0.54
N ASN A 101 14.87 16.89 0.17
CA ASN A 101 16.21 16.75 -0.39
C ASN A 101 16.31 15.62 -1.42
N ALA A 102 15.63 14.49 -1.19
CA ALA A 102 15.73 13.33 -2.06
C ALA A 102 14.75 13.38 -3.26
N PHE A 103 13.58 14.00 -3.08
CA PHE A 103 12.47 13.91 -4.05
C PHE A 103 11.90 15.28 -4.47
N GLY A 104 12.42 16.38 -3.92
CA GLY A 104 11.93 17.74 -4.18
C GLY A 104 10.56 18.06 -3.58
N ARG A 105 9.99 17.17 -2.76
CA ARG A 105 8.66 17.28 -2.14
C ARG A 105 8.72 16.78 -0.72
N ASP A 106 7.98 17.41 0.18
CA ASP A 106 8.01 17.13 1.62
C ASP A 106 6.71 16.54 2.18
N ARG A 107 5.69 16.35 1.34
CA ARG A 107 4.45 15.71 1.75
C ARG A 107 4.71 14.32 2.31
N VAL A 108 4.09 14.02 3.46
CA VAL A 108 4.19 12.73 4.13
C VAL A 108 2.85 12.03 4.26
N LEU A 109 2.89 10.74 4.51
CA LEU A 109 1.79 9.88 4.88
C LEU A 109 2.05 9.34 6.29
N LEU A 110 1.00 9.12 7.06
CA LEU A 110 1.09 8.45 8.35
C LEU A 110 0.43 7.07 8.23
N GLU A 111 1.04 6.05 8.81
CA GLU A 111 0.45 4.70 8.85
C GLU A 111 0.76 4.03 10.19
N ARG A 112 -0.21 3.26 10.69
CA ARG A 112 0.04 2.37 11.82
C ARG A 112 1.23 1.47 11.50
N TYR A 113 2.20 1.39 12.42
CA TYR A 113 3.34 0.49 12.27
C TYR A 113 2.99 -0.89 12.82
N VAL A 114 3.09 -1.92 12.00
CA VAL A 114 2.88 -3.31 12.40
C VAL A 114 4.23 -3.92 12.74
N GLU A 115 4.47 -4.22 14.01
CA GLU A 115 5.80 -4.63 14.51
C GLU A 115 6.19 -6.06 14.09
N LYS A 116 5.21 -6.94 13.95
CA LYS A 116 5.44 -8.34 13.54
C LYS A 116 4.49 -8.72 12.42
N PRO A 117 4.64 -8.12 11.22
CA PRO A 117 3.76 -8.41 10.12
C PRO A 117 4.03 -9.79 9.54
N ARG A 118 2.97 -10.41 9.00
CA ARG A 118 3.10 -11.41 7.95
C ARG A 118 2.85 -10.75 6.61
N HIS A 119 3.67 -11.09 5.64
CA HIS A 119 3.50 -10.63 4.26
C HIS A 119 2.80 -11.76 3.48
N ILE A 120 1.52 -11.58 3.29
CA ILE A 120 0.69 -12.52 2.53
C ILE A 120 0.14 -11.76 1.33
N GLU A 121 0.29 -12.30 0.16
CA GLU A 121 -0.24 -11.75 -1.08
C GLU A 121 -1.25 -12.69 -1.71
N ILE A 122 -2.31 -12.14 -2.27
CA ILE A 122 -3.35 -12.89 -2.98
C ILE A 122 -3.18 -12.64 -4.47
N GLN A 123 -3.11 -13.71 -5.24
CA GLN A 123 -3.13 -13.60 -6.70
C GLN A 123 -4.55 -13.43 -7.18
N ILE A 124 -4.82 -12.38 -7.95
CA ILE A 124 -6.11 -12.18 -8.62
C ILE A 124 -5.97 -12.30 -10.13
N PHE A 125 -7.06 -12.66 -10.76
CA PHE A 125 -7.21 -12.70 -12.21
C PHE A 125 -8.55 -12.08 -12.59
N GLY A 126 -8.56 -11.18 -13.56
CA GLY A 126 -9.76 -10.58 -14.12
C GLY A 126 -9.85 -10.83 -15.62
N ASP A 127 -11.05 -11.03 -16.13
CA ASP A 127 -11.32 -11.18 -17.56
C ASP A 127 -11.96 -9.93 -18.17
N ALA A 128 -12.19 -9.95 -19.49
CA ALA A 128 -12.82 -8.86 -20.22
C ALA A 128 -14.35 -8.78 -20.00
N HIS A 129 -14.95 -9.75 -19.28
CA HIS A 129 -16.39 -9.82 -18.99
C HIS A 129 -16.74 -9.28 -17.61
N GLY A 130 -15.73 -8.87 -16.84
CA GLY A 130 -15.89 -8.31 -15.51
C GLY A 130 -15.85 -9.37 -14.38
N GLU A 131 -15.50 -10.61 -14.71
CA GLU A 131 -15.26 -11.63 -13.69
C GLU A 131 -13.88 -11.44 -13.07
N VAL A 132 -13.81 -11.45 -11.74
CA VAL A 132 -12.57 -11.41 -10.98
C VAL A 132 -12.54 -12.58 -10.00
N ILE A 133 -11.48 -13.36 -10.05
CA ILE A 133 -11.25 -14.49 -9.15
C ILE A 133 -9.93 -14.34 -8.41
N HIS A 134 -9.77 -15.05 -7.29
CA HIS A 134 -8.47 -15.21 -6.65
C HIS A 134 -7.95 -16.65 -6.80
N LEU A 135 -6.63 -16.79 -6.88
CA LEU A 135 -5.91 -18.06 -7.02
C LEU A 135 -5.14 -18.40 -5.73
N ASN A 136 -5.75 -18.17 -4.59
CA ASN A 136 -5.16 -18.33 -3.27
C ASN A 136 -3.98 -17.40 -3.00
N GLU A 137 -3.23 -17.70 -1.95
CA GLU A 137 -2.18 -16.85 -1.42
C GLU A 137 -0.77 -17.40 -1.62
N ARG A 138 0.18 -16.49 -1.48
CA ARG A 138 1.60 -16.79 -1.19
C ARG A 138 1.98 -16.08 0.12
N GLU A 139 2.70 -16.77 0.98
CA GLU A 139 3.34 -16.18 2.14
C GLU A 139 4.77 -15.83 1.82
N CYS A 140 5.13 -14.55 1.94
CA CYS A 140 6.41 -13.98 1.57
C CYS A 140 7.07 -13.30 2.77
N SER A 141 6.81 -13.78 3.99
CA SER A 141 7.29 -13.13 5.23
C SER A 141 8.80 -13.27 5.44
N ALA A 142 9.43 -14.30 4.85
CA ALA A 142 10.88 -14.50 4.89
C ALA A 142 11.57 -13.53 3.93
N GLN A 143 11.98 -12.37 4.45
CA GLN A 143 12.55 -11.29 3.65
C GLN A 143 13.91 -10.83 4.23
N ARG A 144 14.79 -10.35 3.36
CA ARG A 144 16.00 -9.63 3.73
C ARG A 144 15.96 -8.24 3.11
N ARG A 145 15.91 -7.19 3.93
CA ARG A 145 15.87 -5.80 3.47
C ARG A 145 14.76 -5.56 2.42
N TYR A 146 13.55 -6.05 2.70
CA TYR A 146 12.36 -5.99 1.80
C TYR A 146 12.47 -6.84 0.53
N GLN A 147 13.47 -7.68 0.42
CA GLN A 147 13.63 -8.63 -0.68
C GLN A 147 13.09 -9.99 -0.23
N LYS A 148 12.12 -10.52 -0.97
CA LYS A 148 11.57 -11.86 -0.72
C LYS A 148 12.66 -12.90 -0.94
N VAL A 149 12.91 -13.74 0.07
CA VAL A 149 13.93 -14.78 0.03
C VAL A 149 13.30 -16.16 -0.14
N LEU A 150 12.14 -16.36 0.50
CA LEU A 150 11.38 -17.60 0.43
C LEU A 150 9.89 -17.24 0.33
N GLU A 151 9.21 -17.94 -0.55
CA GLU A 151 7.77 -17.89 -0.71
C GLU A 151 7.21 -19.31 -0.58
N GLU A 152 6.08 -19.41 0.12
CA GLU A 152 5.38 -20.70 0.23
C GLU A 152 3.89 -20.54 -0.05
N SER A 153 3.31 -21.56 -0.66
CA SER A 153 1.87 -21.65 -0.97
C SER A 153 1.40 -23.09 -0.76
N PRO A 154 0.31 -23.33 -0.04
CA PRO A 154 -0.46 -22.34 0.72
C PRO A 154 0.26 -21.87 1.99
N SER A 155 -0.17 -20.72 2.55
CA SER A 155 0.35 -20.25 3.83
C SER A 155 -0.04 -21.17 4.98
N PRO A 156 0.91 -21.66 5.80
CA PRO A 156 0.59 -22.45 6.97
C PRO A 156 -0.09 -21.63 8.09
N PHE A 157 -0.05 -20.30 7.97
CA PHE A 157 -0.66 -19.39 8.94
C PHE A 157 -2.16 -19.20 8.71
N LEU A 158 -2.65 -19.26 7.47
CA LEU A 158 -4.04 -18.96 7.16
C LEU A 158 -4.97 -20.12 7.54
N THR A 159 -5.99 -19.81 8.34
CA THR A 159 -7.15 -20.70 8.47
C THR A 159 -8.01 -20.62 7.22
N PRO A 160 -8.91 -21.61 6.98
CA PRO A 160 -9.85 -21.54 5.85
C PRO A 160 -10.67 -20.25 5.84
N GLU A 161 -11.15 -19.80 7.01
CA GLU A 161 -11.98 -18.59 7.15
C GLU A 161 -11.18 -17.34 6.83
N LEU A 162 -9.93 -17.25 7.28
CA LEU A 162 -9.07 -16.09 6.99
C LEU A 162 -8.67 -16.06 5.51
N ARG A 163 -8.41 -17.23 4.91
CA ARG A 163 -8.14 -17.33 3.46
C ARG A 163 -9.32 -16.83 2.64
N GLU A 164 -10.53 -17.25 2.99
CA GLU A 164 -11.76 -16.80 2.32
C GLU A 164 -11.94 -15.29 2.45
N ALA A 165 -11.80 -14.74 3.67
CA ALA A 165 -11.94 -13.31 3.91
C ALA A 165 -10.91 -12.47 3.15
N MET A 166 -9.65 -12.93 3.10
CA MET A 166 -8.59 -12.26 2.35
C MET A 166 -8.80 -12.38 0.84
N GLY A 167 -9.25 -13.54 0.36
CA GLY A 167 -9.60 -13.76 -1.04
C GLY A 167 -10.74 -12.84 -1.50
N ALA A 168 -11.80 -12.75 -0.70
CA ALA A 168 -12.93 -11.86 -0.98
C ALA A 168 -12.48 -10.38 -1.02
N ALA A 169 -11.63 -9.95 -0.08
CA ALA A 169 -11.07 -8.59 -0.08
C ALA A 169 -10.21 -8.33 -1.32
N ALA A 170 -9.44 -9.31 -1.77
CA ALA A 170 -8.61 -9.20 -2.98
C ALA A 170 -9.46 -9.10 -4.26
N VAL A 171 -10.53 -9.89 -4.37
CA VAL A 171 -11.50 -9.80 -5.47
C VAL A 171 -12.18 -8.43 -5.47
N GLN A 172 -12.61 -7.95 -4.31
CA GLN A 172 -13.19 -6.61 -4.17
C GLN A 172 -12.21 -5.50 -4.60
N ALA A 173 -10.92 -5.65 -4.24
CA ALA A 173 -9.87 -4.75 -4.72
C ALA A 173 -9.72 -4.80 -6.25
N GLY A 174 -9.79 -5.99 -6.84
CA GLY A 174 -9.77 -6.17 -8.29
C GLY A 174 -10.90 -5.41 -8.99
N HIS A 175 -12.14 -5.58 -8.53
CA HIS A 175 -13.30 -4.85 -9.06
C HIS A 175 -13.19 -3.32 -8.90
N ALA A 176 -12.54 -2.83 -7.84
CA ALA A 176 -12.38 -1.39 -7.62
C ALA A 176 -11.39 -0.72 -8.58
N ILE A 177 -10.45 -1.50 -9.11
CA ILE A 177 -9.43 -0.98 -10.04
C ILE A 177 -9.89 -1.06 -11.50
N ASP A 178 -10.80 -2.00 -11.80
CA ASP A 178 -11.35 -2.34 -13.13
C ASP A 178 -10.26 -2.78 -14.11
#